data_46b8fc0edddbf4ad9ea2b678ec2734dc
#
_entry.id   46b8fc0edddbf4ad9ea2b678ec2734dc
#
_cell.length_a   1.000
_cell.length_b   1.000
_cell.length_c   1.000
_cell.angle_alpha   90.00
_cell.angle_beta   90.00
_cell.angle_gamma   90.00
#
_symmetry.space_group_name_H-M   'P 1'
#
loop_
_entity.id
_entity.type
_entity.pdbx_description
1 polymer ?
#
loop_
_entity_poly.entity_id
_entity_poly.type
_entity_poly.pdbx_seq_one_letter_code
_entity_poly.pdbx_strand_id
1 'polypeptide(L)'
;MYKGVINFTRRVRDLDHTPEYWQSESYSERIKIIEAVVMDKTTYPPTKKLQSVREGVFKVPPTITVEQLVDLSKALRRWYKIDCFQIAINRTDNTAHMLFDWIDRETGQSIYYNTSESIILTVFVLRFLNLPKPENTRTWFRYDLLWEY
;
A
#
# COMPACT_ATOMS: atom_id res chain seq x y z
N MET A 1 3.87 21.04 -2.30
CA MET A 1 2.82 21.04 -1.27
C MET A 1 2.54 19.61 -0.82
N TYR A 2 2.56 19.38 0.47
CA TYR A 2 2.28 18.07 1.02
C TYR A 2 0.76 17.80 1.00
N LYS A 3 0.33 16.82 0.24
CA LYS A 3 -1.10 16.52 0.12
C LYS A 3 -1.59 15.45 1.09
N GLY A 4 -0.68 14.72 1.73
CA GLY A 4 -1.02 13.71 2.74
C GLY A 4 -1.92 12.58 2.26
N VAL A 5 -2.04 12.39 0.97
CA VAL A 5 -2.94 11.40 0.38
C VAL A 5 -2.10 10.31 -0.27
N ILE A 6 -2.46 9.05 0.00
CA ILE A 6 -1.83 7.92 -0.66
C ILE A 6 -2.50 7.72 -2.01
N ASN A 7 -1.68 7.66 -3.05
CA ASN A 7 -2.14 7.35 -4.40
C ASN A 7 -1.80 5.90 -4.71
N PHE A 8 -2.83 5.07 -4.91
CA PHE A 8 -2.66 3.65 -5.25
C PHE A 8 -2.84 3.46 -6.75
N THR A 9 -1.85 2.86 -7.39
CA THR A 9 -1.89 2.56 -8.82
C THR A 9 -1.47 1.12 -9.07
N ARG A 10 -1.97 0.54 -10.16
CA ARG A 10 -1.55 -0.78 -10.60
C ARG A 10 -0.08 -0.79 -10.96
N ARG A 11 0.64 -1.84 -10.56
CA ARG A 11 2.04 -2.02 -10.95
C ARG A 11 2.32 -3.49 -11.28
N VAL A 12 3.12 -3.71 -12.31
CA VAL A 12 3.42 -5.05 -12.84
C VAL A 12 4.92 -5.34 -12.86
N ARG A 13 5.70 -4.68 -12.01
CA ARG A 13 7.16 -4.83 -11.93
C ARG A 13 7.65 -4.45 -10.54
N ASP A 14 8.92 -4.77 -10.26
CA ASP A 14 9.57 -4.33 -9.03
C ASP A 14 9.61 -2.80 -8.92
N LEU A 15 9.67 -2.31 -7.68
CA LEU A 15 9.99 -0.90 -7.43
C LEU A 15 11.43 -0.61 -7.85
N ASP A 16 11.69 0.64 -8.20
CA ASP A 16 13.05 1.09 -8.47
C ASP A 16 13.90 0.96 -7.21
N HIS A 17 15.09 0.37 -7.35
CA HIS A 17 15.98 0.14 -6.22
C HIS A 17 16.73 1.43 -5.89
N THR A 18 16.16 2.22 -5.00
CA THR A 18 16.81 3.40 -4.43
C THR A 18 17.79 2.97 -3.34
N PRO A 19 18.71 3.87 -2.88
CA PRO A 19 19.59 3.54 -1.74
C PRO A 19 18.82 3.12 -0.48
N GLU A 20 17.59 3.60 -0.29
CA GLU A 20 16.71 3.22 0.82
C GLU A 20 15.62 2.30 0.30
N TYR A 21 15.94 1.02 0.26
CA TYR A 21 15.10 -0.02 -0.35
C TYR A 21 15.00 -1.23 0.57
N TRP A 22 13.83 -1.86 0.57
CA TRP A 22 13.59 -3.10 1.28
C TRP A 22 12.67 -3.99 0.45
N GLN A 23 12.91 -5.29 0.47
CA GLN A 23 11.96 -6.25 -0.10
C GLN A 23 11.97 -7.56 0.69
N SER A 24 10.82 -8.22 0.76
CA SER A 24 10.73 -9.60 1.20
C SER A 24 10.92 -10.55 0.02
N GLU A 25 10.46 -10.15 -1.17
CA GLU A 25 10.63 -10.92 -2.40
C GLU A 25 10.47 -10.03 -3.63
N SER A 26 10.87 -10.53 -4.80
CA SER A 26 10.68 -9.83 -6.07
C SER A 26 9.21 -9.86 -6.52
N TYR A 27 8.87 -8.99 -7.47
CA TYR A 27 7.54 -9.00 -8.08
C TYR A 27 7.25 -10.37 -8.71
N SER A 28 8.18 -10.94 -9.45
CA SER A 28 7.97 -12.24 -10.12
C SER A 28 7.76 -13.38 -9.12
N GLU A 29 8.46 -13.36 -8.00
CA GLU A 29 8.26 -14.35 -6.93
C GLU A 29 6.86 -14.19 -6.29
N ARG A 30 6.45 -12.96 -6.02
CA ARG A 30 5.14 -12.70 -5.42
C ARG A 30 4.01 -13.08 -6.37
N ILE A 31 4.14 -12.84 -7.67
CA ILE A 31 3.12 -13.24 -8.65
C ILE A 31 2.91 -14.75 -8.66
N LYS A 32 3.97 -15.54 -8.52
CA LYS A 32 3.83 -17.00 -8.41
C LYS A 32 3.04 -17.41 -7.17
N ILE A 33 3.27 -16.74 -6.04
CA ILE A 33 2.52 -16.98 -4.81
C ILE A 33 1.05 -16.63 -5.02
N ILE A 34 0.76 -15.47 -5.60
CA ILE A 34 -0.60 -15.01 -5.88
C ILE A 34 -1.33 -15.99 -6.81
N GLU A 35 -0.69 -16.41 -7.89
CA GLU A 35 -1.26 -17.38 -8.82
C GLU A 35 -1.60 -18.70 -8.12
N ALA A 36 -0.71 -19.18 -7.27
CA ALA A 36 -0.94 -20.41 -6.50
C ALA A 36 -2.16 -20.26 -5.56
N VAL A 37 -2.31 -19.13 -4.89
CA VAL A 37 -3.47 -18.86 -4.03
C VAL A 37 -4.75 -18.80 -4.85
N VAL A 38 -4.74 -18.10 -5.99
CA VAL A 38 -5.92 -17.98 -6.85
C VAL A 38 -6.32 -19.36 -7.38
N MET A 39 -5.39 -20.17 -7.84
CA MET A 39 -5.67 -21.52 -8.34
C MET A 39 -6.21 -22.43 -7.24
N ASP A 40 -5.73 -22.29 -6.00
CA ASP A 40 -6.20 -23.10 -4.88
C ASP A 40 -7.60 -22.70 -4.41
N LYS A 41 -7.91 -21.40 -4.40
CA LYS A 41 -9.11 -20.86 -3.77
C LYS A 41 -10.25 -20.56 -4.74
N THR A 42 -9.99 -20.49 -6.04
CA THR A 42 -11.01 -20.17 -7.04
C THR A 42 -11.06 -21.23 -8.11
N THR A 43 -12.18 -21.30 -8.85
CA THR A 43 -12.33 -22.19 -10.00
C THR A 43 -11.85 -21.55 -11.31
N TYR A 44 -11.43 -20.29 -11.23
CA TYR A 44 -11.00 -19.55 -12.41
C TYR A 44 -9.47 -19.50 -12.49
N PRO A 45 -8.88 -19.70 -13.68
CA PRO A 45 -7.44 -19.53 -13.82
C PRO A 45 -7.05 -18.07 -13.62
N PRO A 46 -5.82 -17.80 -13.16
CA PRO A 46 -5.32 -16.44 -13.07
C PRO A 46 -5.35 -15.77 -14.45
N THR A 47 -5.89 -14.57 -14.52
CA THR A 47 -5.97 -13.81 -15.76
C THR A 47 -5.08 -12.58 -15.71
N LYS A 48 -4.76 -12.02 -16.89
CA LYS A 48 -4.01 -10.75 -16.97
C LYS A 48 -4.77 -9.60 -16.31
N LYS A 49 -6.07 -9.75 -16.08
CA LYS A 49 -6.90 -8.76 -15.41
C LYS A 49 -6.82 -8.84 -13.89
N LEU A 50 -6.13 -9.83 -13.34
CA LEU A 50 -5.92 -9.94 -11.91
C LEU A 50 -5.01 -8.80 -11.45
N GLN A 51 -5.64 -7.69 -11.05
CA GLN A 51 -4.94 -6.48 -10.61
C GLN A 51 -4.62 -6.56 -9.12
N SER A 52 -3.83 -7.56 -8.76
CA SER A 52 -3.56 -7.89 -7.37
C SER A 52 -2.41 -7.10 -6.76
N VAL A 53 -1.56 -6.51 -7.58
CA VAL A 53 -0.39 -5.77 -7.09
C VAL A 53 -0.60 -4.28 -7.35
N ARG A 54 -0.50 -3.49 -6.28
CA ARG A 54 -0.67 -2.05 -6.35
C ARG A 54 0.48 -1.35 -5.66
N GLU A 55 0.90 -0.23 -6.23
CA GLU A 55 1.88 0.66 -5.63
C GLU A 55 1.16 1.80 -4.93
N GLY A 56 1.45 1.99 -3.64
CA GLY A 56 1.03 3.16 -2.90
C GLY A 56 2.16 4.18 -2.88
N VAL A 57 1.87 5.41 -3.26
CA VAL A 57 2.86 6.51 -3.28
C VAL A 57 2.34 7.65 -2.41
N PHE A 58 3.17 8.14 -1.51
CA PHE A 58 2.81 9.28 -0.66
C PHE A 58 4.04 10.07 -0.23
N LYS A 59 3.82 11.34 0.05
CA LYS A 59 4.89 12.23 0.52
C LYS A 59 5.26 11.89 1.95
N VAL A 60 6.55 11.93 2.25
CA VAL A 60 7.07 11.70 3.60
C VAL A 60 8.06 12.79 3.97
N PRO A 61 8.18 13.14 5.27
CA PRO A 61 9.26 14.04 5.70
C PRO A 61 10.62 13.34 5.59
N PRO A 62 11.73 14.12 5.54
CA PRO A 62 13.07 13.55 5.44
C PRO A 62 13.45 12.62 6.60
N THR A 63 12.73 12.69 7.72
CA THR A 63 12.98 11.89 8.92
C THR A 63 12.41 10.49 8.86
N ILE A 64 11.52 10.17 7.91
CA ILE A 64 10.95 8.83 7.77
C ILE A 64 12.03 7.85 7.32
N THR A 65 12.06 6.69 7.96
CA THR A 65 13.01 5.62 7.64
C THR A 65 12.31 4.43 7.02
N VAL A 66 13.08 3.59 6.33
CA VAL A 66 12.56 2.32 5.79
C VAL A 66 12.02 1.45 6.91
N GLU A 67 12.67 1.42 8.08
CA GLU A 67 12.24 0.63 9.23
C GLU A 67 10.85 1.02 9.71
N GLN A 68 10.55 2.31 9.73
CA GLN A 68 9.21 2.79 10.08
C GLN A 68 8.17 2.31 9.07
N LEU A 69 8.50 2.29 7.79
CA LEU A 69 7.61 1.79 6.75
C LEU A 69 7.45 0.27 6.80
N VAL A 70 8.49 -0.47 7.19
CA VAL A 70 8.37 -1.91 7.45
C VAL A 70 7.42 -2.17 8.61
N ASP A 71 7.51 -1.40 9.70
CA ASP A 71 6.59 -1.51 10.83
C ASP A 71 5.16 -1.19 10.41
N LEU A 72 4.97 -0.15 9.58
CA LEU A 72 3.68 0.17 8.99
C LEU A 72 3.14 -0.99 8.17
N SER A 73 3.99 -1.63 7.37
CA SER A 73 3.57 -2.77 6.54
C SER A 73 3.02 -3.93 7.36
N LYS A 74 3.63 -4.19 8.51
CA LYS A 74 3.15 -5.23 9.44
C LYS A 74 1.78 -4.88 10.01
N ALA A 75 1.56 -3.63 10.34
CA ALA A 75 0.27 -3.15 10.84
C ALA A 75 -0.81 -3.23 9.76
N LEU A 76 -0.49 -2.85 8.52
CA LEU A 76 -1.42 -2.93 7.39
C LEU A 76 -1.84 -4.38 7.11
N ARG A 77 -0.90 -5.32 7.16
CA ARG A 77 -1.21 -6.74 7.01
C ARG A 77 -2.15 -7.21 8.10
N ARG A 78 -1.89 -6.82 9.34
CA ARG A 78 -2.69 -7.25 10.49
C ARG A 78 -4.12 -6.71 10.44
N TRP A 79 -4.29 -5.42 10.11
CA TRP A 79 -5.58 -4.75 10.23
C TRP A 79 -6.37 -4.71 8.94
N TYR A 80 -5.70 -4.73 7.77
CA TYR A 80 -6.34 -4.55 6.47
C TYR A 80 -6.09 -5.71 5.50
N LYS A 81 -5.31 -6.71 5.89
CA LYS A 81 -4.98 -7.90 5.09
C LYS A 81 -4.21 -7.60 3.80
N ILE A 82 -3.72 -6.39 3.61
CA ILE A 82 -2.86 -6.05 2.49
C ILE A 82 -1.41 -6.29 2.90
N ASP A 83 -0.66 -6.93 2.00
CA ASP A 83 0.70 -7.39 2.31
C ASP A 83 1.70 -6.62 1.46
N CYS A 84 2.49 -5.77 2.12
CA CYS A 84 3.57 -5.02 1.46
C CYS A 84 4.81 -5.90 1.37
N PHE A 85 5.37 -6.02 0.16
CA PHE A 85 6.55 -6.85 -0.07
C PHE A 85 7.73 -6.09 -0.65
N GLN A 86 7.57 -4.81 -0.99
CA GLN A 86 8.67 -3.94 -1.38
C GLN A 86 8.42 -2.52 -0.90
N ILE A 87 9.48 -1.84 -0.49
CA ILE A 87 9.44 -0.44 -0.04
C ILE A 87 10.65 0.27 -0.64
N ALA A 88 10.44 1.47 -1.16
CA ALA A 88 11.51 2.33 -1.64
C ALA A 88 11.21 3.76 -1.21
N ILE A 89 12.22 4.48 -0.73
CA ILE A 89 12.11 5.91 -0.44
C ILE A 89 12.95 6.66 -1.47
N ASN A 90 12.32 7.59 -2.15
CA ASN A 90 13.00 8.50 -3.07
C ASN A 90 13.24 9.82 -2.34
N ARG A 91 14.51 10.10 -2.01
CA ARG A 91 14.88 11.33 -1.30
C ARG A 91 14.94 12.56 -2.19
N THR A 92 14.97 12.39 -3.51
CA THR A 92 14.93 13.53 -4.43
C THR A 92 13.64 14.31 -4.29
N ASP A 93 12.51 13.62 -4.17
CA ASP A 93 11.19 14.23 -4.03
C ASP A 93 10.50 13.90 -2.70
N ASN A 94 11.16 13.20 -1.79
CA ASN A 94 10.65 12.78 -0.49
C ASN A 94 9.33 12.01 -0.63
N THR A 95 9.32 10.99 -1.48
CA THR A 95 8.17 10.08 -1.63
C THR A 95 8.52 8.70 -1.13
N ALA A 96 7.55 8.06 -0.48
CA ALA A 96 7.60 6.65 -0.15
C ALA A 96 6.79 5.88 -1.19
N HIS A 97 7.35 4.77 -1.63
CA HIS A 97 6.71 3.84 -2.56
C HIS A 97 6.60 2.50 -1.86
N MET A 98 5.39 1.96 -1.80
CA MET A 98 5.15 0.66 -1.17
C MET A 98 4.38 -0.22 -2.16
N LEU A 99 4.89 -1.42 -2.37
CA LEU A 99 4.29 -2.37 -3.31
C LEU A 99 3.51 -3.41 -2.53
N PHE A 100 2.21 -3.49 -2.78
CA PHE A 100 1.27 -4.31 -2.02
C PHE A 100 0.67 -5.42 -2.87
N ASP A 101 0.48 -6.57 -2.23
CA ASP A 101 -0.34 -7.67 -2.69
C ASP A 101 -1.74 -7.50 -2.08
N TRP A 102 -2.76 -7.39 -2.94
CA TRP A 102 -4.16 -7.15 -2.56
C TRP A 102 -5.02 -8.40 -2.69
N ILE A 103 -4.44 -9.58 -2.61
CA ILE A 103 -5.19 -10.84 -2.68
C ILE A 103 -5.54 -11.32 -1.27
N ASP A 104 -6.82 -11.58 -1.05
CA ASP A 104 -7.28 -12.25 0.17
C ASP A 104 -6.85 -13.70 0.13
N ARG A 105 -6.07 -14.14 1.10
CA ARG A 105 -5.53 -15.50 1.17
C ARG A 105 -6.60 -16.55 1.44
N GLU A 106 -7.72 -16.15 2.02
CA GLU A 106 -8.82 -17.07 2.34
C GLU A 106 -9.71 -17.33 1.14
N THR A 107 -9.95 -16.31 0.31
CA THR A 107 -10.88 -16.40 -0.82
C THR A 107 -10.20 -16.47 -2.18
N GLY A 108 -8.94 -16.08 -2.28
CA GLY A 108 -8.22 -15.96 -3.56
C GLY A 108 -8.71 -14.80 -4.42
N GLN A 109 -9.53 -13.92 -3.89
CA GLN A 109 -10.08 -12.78 -4.61
C GLN A 109 -9.34 -11.51 -4.24
N SER A 110 -9.33 -10.53 -5.15
CA SER A 110 -8.76 -9.22 -4.87
C SER A 110 -9.53 -8.52 -3.77
N ILE A 111 -8.81 -7.96 -2.81
CA ILE A 111 -9.39 -7.08 -1.81
C ILE A 111 -9.74 -5.77 -2.53
N TYR A 112 -10.97 -5.33 -2.37
CA TYR A 112 -11.43 -4.09 -2.98
C TYR A 112 -11.70 -3.04 -1.90
N TYR A 113 -11.12 -1.88 -2.07
CA TYR A 113 -11.39 -0.73 -1.22
C TYR A 113 -12.08 0.34 -2.04
N ASN A 114 -13.32 0.70 -1.66
CA ASN A 114 -14.01 1.84 -2.25
C ASN A 114 -13.38 3.15 -1.79
N THR A 115 -13.89 4.29 -2.27
CA THR A 115 -13.32 5.61 -1.94
C THR A 115 -13.30 5.86 -0.44
N SER A 116 -14.37 5.51 0.28
CA SER A 116 -14.44 5.69 1.73
C SER A 116 -13.42 4.84 2.48
N GLU A 117 -13.27 3.58 2.08
CA GLU A 117 -12.28 2.67 2.67
C GLU A 117 -10.86 3.12 2.38
N SER A 118 -10.59 3.65 1.19
CA SER A 118 -9.29 4.22 0.84
C SER A 118 -8.94 5.42 1.72
N ILE A 119 -9.92 6.24 2.09
CA ILE A 119 -9.72 7.35 3.02
C ILE A 119 -9.38 6.83 4.41
N ILE A 120 -10.09 5.79 4.89
CA ILE A 120 -9.80 5.16 6.18
C ILE A 120 -8.37 4.63 6.19
N LEU A 121 -7.94 3.95 5.13
CA LEU A 121 -6.60 3.43 5.00
C LEU A 121 -5.55 4.56 5.02
N THR A 122 -5.82 5.65 4.30
CA THR A 122 -4.95 6.83 4.29
C THR A 122 -4.80 7.42 5.68
N VAL A 123 -5.91 7.59 6.41
CA VAL A 123 -5.88 8.09 7.80
C VAL A 123 -5.06 7.18 8.69
N PHE A 124 -5.24 5.87 8.59
CA PHE A 124 -4.47 4.90 9.35
C PHE A 124 -2.96 5.08 9.12
N VAL A 125 -2.54 5.15 7.86
CA VAL A 125 -1.13 5.30 7.50
C VAL A 125 -0.56 6.61 8.04
N LEU A 126 -1.25 7.71 7.85
CA LEU A 126 -0.76 9.02 8.30
C LEU A 126 -0.65 9.08 9.82
N ARG A 127 -1.61 8.54 10.54
CA ARG A 127 -1.56 8.50 12.00
C ARG A 127 -0.48 7.57 12.52
N PHE A 128 -0.32 6.42 11.89
CA PHE A 128 0.73 5.47 12.28
C PHE A 128 2.11 6.10 12.17
N LEU A 129 2.34 6.85 11.10
CA LEU A 129 3.61 7.51 10.84
C LEU A 129 3.72 8.89 11.54
N ASN A 130 2.70 9.28 12.29
CA ASN A 130 2.63 10.58 12.96
C ASN A 130 2.78 11.75 11.97
N LEU A 131 2.12 11.64 10.84
CA LEU A 131 2.10 12.67 9.81
C LEU A 131 0.85 13.54 9.95
N PRO A 132 0.89 14.80 9.44
CA PRO A 132 -0.22 15.71 9.60
C PRO A 132 -1.44 15.31 8.79
N LYS A 133 -2.62 15.68 9.30
CA LYS A 133 -3.88 15.51 8.60
C LYS A 133 -3.86 16.31 7.29
N PRO A 134 -4.37 15.73 6.18
CA PRO A 134 -4.47 16.47 4.92
C PRO A 134 -5.37 17.71 5.05
N GLU A 135 -4.95 18.80 4.41
CA GLU A 135 -5.69 20.05 4.37
C GLU A 135 -6.14 20.36 2.93
N ASN A 136 -7.20 21.14 2.82
CA ASN A 136 -7.67 21.69 1.53
C ASN A 136 -7.97 20.63 0.45
N THR A 137 -8.52 19.49 0.85
CA THR A 137 -9.00 18.49 -0.09
C THR A 137 -10.53 18.51 -0.14
N ARG A 138 -11.12 17.98 -1.23
CA ARG A 138 -12.58 17.87 -1.34
C ARG A 138 -13.18 16.96 -0.27
N THR A 139 -12.36 16.13 0.35
CA THR A 139 -12.79 15.15 1.35
C THR A 139 -12.26 15.49 2.75
N TRP A 140 -11.79 16.73 2.97
CA TRP A 140 -11.19 17.13 4.25
C TRP A 140 -12.07 16.84 5.45
N PHE A 141 -13.38 17.04 5.32
CA PHE A 141 -14.32 16.78 6.42
C PHE A 141 -14.36 15.30 6.82
N ARG A 142 -14.15 14.38 5.86
CA ARG A 142 -14.05 12.94 6.14
C ARG A 142 -12.78 12.64 6.90
N TYR A 143 -11.67 13.29 6.56
CA TYR A 143 -10.43 13.16 7.32
C TYR A 143 -10.61 13.68 8.75
N ASP A 144 -11.29 14.80 8.93
CA ASP A 144 -11.60 15.34 10.25
C ASP A 144 -12.38 14.33 11.10
N LEU A 145 -13.44 13.75 10.55
CA LEU A 145 -14.28 12.80 11.25
C LEU A 145 -13.51 11.53 11.64
N LEU A 146 -12.68 11.01 10.73
CA LEU A 146 -11.91 9.79 10.96
C LEU A 146 -10.66 10.02 11.81
N TRP A 147 -10.15 11.23 11.82
CA TRP A 147 -8.92 11.54 12.55
C TRP A 147 -9.06 11.43 14.06
N GLU A 148 -10.25 11.69 14.57
CA GLU A 148 -10.54 11.65 16.00
C GLU A 148 -10.70 10.22 16.55
N TYR A 149 -10.79 9.24 15.71
CA TYR A 149 -10.90 7.85 16.12
C TYR A 149 -9.59 7.22 16.51
#